data_b5a3d3acf854b0654745d1d165a7c067
#
_entry.id   b5a3d3acf854b0654745d1d165a7c067
#
_cell.length_a   1.000
_cell.length_b   1.000
_cell.length_c   1.000
_cell.angle_alpha   90.00
_cell.angle_beta   90.00
_cell.angle_gamma   90.00
#
_symmetry.space_group_name_H-M   'P 1'
#
loop_
_entity.id
_entity.type
_entity.pdbx_description
1 polymer ?
#
loop_
_entity_poly.entity_id
_entity_poly.type
_entity_poly.pdbx_seq_one_letter_code
_entity_poly.pdbx_strand_id
1 'polypeptide(L)'
;MIASIERATRAGGRFGAHRLTFIAVAALVAAACGTEDAADPLEPNGPAGRIRFVNLITDPTRNPVNAILEGVPFGVGLGYTQSTPATLPAPSTANYSAVLAGDRTIVLKRTADTTVTVGTLNISVAANNDYTVFATGGTGGSAVTAFLTGDVNTPVPTGQVRIRVVNMSPAAGTVDVFITAPNADLATATPAATALAIRTIFPGVTVAPGSYQVRTVPAGTPPAGRAAAVNTSFTTPAAIAAGGSRTIVLADAPAGGAPPRSFQLTDQ
;
A
#
# COMPACT_ATOMS: atom_id res chain seq x y z
N MET A 1 -24.12 -78.33 9.02
CA MET A 1 -24.51 -78.67 10.39
C MET A 1 -25.11 -77.45 10.98
N ILE A 2 -26.42 -77.37 10.99
CA ILE A 2 -27.32 -77.54 12.09
C ILE A 2 -27.22 -76.35 13.05
N ALA A 3 -28.19 -75.42 12.95
CA ALA A 3 -29.43 -75.27 13.71
C ALA A 3 -29.15 -74.47 15.01
N SER A 4 -29.94 -73.61 15.56
CA SER A 4 -31.36 -73.33 15.66
C SER A 4 -31.53 -71.98 16.34
N ILE A 5 -32.45 -71.17 15.93
CA ILE A 5 -33.78 -70.86 16.47
C ILE A 5 -33.83 -70.69 18.01
N GLU A 6 -34.17 -69.52 18.52
CA GLU A 6 -35.37 -69.30 19.29
C GLU A 6 -35.65 -67.84 19.66
N ARG A 7 -36.84 -67.51 19.50
CA ARG A 7 -37.79 -66.51 19.89
C ARG A 7 -37.80 -66.16 21.38
N ALA A 8 -38.10 -64.94 21.71
CA ALA A 8 -39.20 -64.57 22.64
C ALA A 8 -39.17 -63.01 22.84
N THR A 9 -40.18 -62.42 22.50
CA THR A 9 -41.38 -61.85 23.14
C THR A 9 -41.21 -60.47 23.80
N ARG A 10 -41.97 -59.56 23.24
CA ARG A 10 -42.67 -58.38 23.78
C ARG A 10 -42.42 -57.99 25.24
N ALA A 11 -42.07 -56.73 25.39
CA ALA A 11 -42.62 -55.87 26.44
C ALA A 11 -42.71 -54.42 25.94
N GLY A 12 -43.94 -53.92 25.88
CA GLY A 12 -44.23 -52.53 25.57
C GLY A 12 -43.89 -51.66 26.79
N GLY A 13 -43.34 -50.55 26.52
CA GLY A 13 -43.08 -49.49 27.49
C GLY A 13 -43.34 -48.12 26.85
N ARG A 14 -44.45 -47.51 27.25
CA ARG A 14 -44.82 -46.15 27.01
C ARG A 14 -43.65 -45.26 27.51
N PHE A 15 -43.01 -44.54 26.63
CA PHE A 15 -42.20 -43.40 27.00
C PHE A 15 -42.73 -42.17 26.32
N GLY A 16 -43.24 -41.37 27.17
CA GLY A 16 -43.98 -40.15 26.96
C GLY A 16 -43.15 -38.99 26.41
N ALA A 17 -43.90 -38.08 25.98
CA ALA A 17 -43.76 -36.81 25.38
C ALA A 17 -42.80 -35.80 26.04
N HIS A 18 -41.54 -36.12 26.33
CA HIS A 18 -40.57 -35.17 26.94
C HIS A 18 -39.30 -34.97 26.15
N ARG A 19 -39.20 -35.48 24.91
CA ARG A 19 -37.98 -35.29 24.09
C ARG A 19 -38.09 -34.20 23.01
N LEU A 20 -39.22 -33.53 22.89
CA LEU A 20 -39.44 -32.48 21.88
C LEU A 20 -39.16 -31.05 22.38
N THR A 21 -38.98 -30.87 23.71
CA THR A 21 -38.80 -29.51 24.28
C THR A 21 -37.31 -29.09 24.37
N PHE A 22 -36.38 -30.06 24.28
CA PHE A 22 -34.95 -29.73 24.35
C PHE A 22 -34.30 -29.35 23.01
N ILE A 23 -34.92 -29.67 21.89
CA ILE A 23 -34.36 -29.35 20.56
C ILE A 23 -34.67 -27.91 20.14
N ALA A 24 -35.76 -27.34 20.65
CA ALA A 24 -36.16 -25.96 20.33
C ALA A 24 -35.30 -24.88 21.04
N VAL A 25 -34.70 -25.21 22.20
CA VAL A 25 -33.84 -24.25 22.94
C VAL A 25 -32.42 -24.23 22.41
N ALA A 26 -31.93 -25.34 21.85
CA ALA A 26 -30.59 -25.39 21.25
C ALA A 26 -30.48 -24.64 19.90
N ALA A 27 -31.61 -24.51 19.19
CA ALA A 27 -31.64 -23.78 17.91
C ALA A 27 -31.68 -22.24 18.06
N LEU A 28 -32.09 -21.72 19.22
CA LEU A 28 -32.12 -20.28 19.48
C LEU A 28 -30.78 -19.71 20.00
N VAL A 29 -29.88 -20.57 20.49
CA VAL A 29 -28.55 -20.12 20.94
C VAL A 29 -27.53 -20.09 19.80
N ALA A 30 -27.77 -20.79 18.70
CA ALA A 30 -26.89 -20.74 17.52
C ALA A 30 -27.14 -19.52 16.61
N ALA A 31 -28.22 -18.77 16.82
CA ALA A 31 -28.51 -17.55 16.05
C ALA A 31 -27.98 -16.26 16.71
N ALA A 32 -27.33 -16.36 17.88
CA ALA A 32 -26.82 -15.19 18.62
C ALA A 32 -25.28 -15.05 18.56
N CYS A 33 -24.58 -15.89 17.78
CA CYS A 33 -23.13 -15.76 17.54
C CYS A 33 -22.87 -15.36 16.09
N GLY A 34 -23.50 -14.32 15.65
CA GLY A 34 -23.28 -13.69 14.36
C GLY A 34 -23.37 -12.18 14.50
N THR A 35 -22.79 -11.60 15.54
CA THR A 35 -22.37 -10.22 15.48
C THR A 35 -21.08 -10.23 14.68
N GLU A 36 -21.24 -10.13 13.39
CA GLU A 36 -20.17 -9.81 12.49
C GLU A 36 -19.48 -8.56 13.06
N ASP A 37 -18.24 -8.71 13.49
CA ASP A 37 -17.37 -7.57 13.72
C ASP A 37 -17.09 -6.93 12.35
N ALA A 38 -18.09 -6.21 11.85
CA ALA A 38 -17.97 -5.39 10.64
C ALA A 38 -16.98 -4.22 10.84
N ALA A 39 -16.28 -4.19 11.96
CA ALA A 39 -15.55 -3.03 12.44
C ALA A 39 -14.06 -3.05 12.15
N ASP A 40 -13.43 -4.17 11.73
CA ASP A 40 -12.02 -4.14 11.39
C ASP A 40 -11.83 -3.75 9.91
N PRO A 41 -11.35 -2.52 9.64
CA PRO A 41 -11.16 -2.05 8.27
C PRO A 41 -10.05 -2.80 7.52
N LEU A 42 -9.23 -3.58 8.22
CA LEU A 42 -8.13 -4.37 7.65
C LEU A 42 -8.49 -5.85 7.44
N GLU A 43 -9.64 -6.30 7.96
CA GLU A 43 -10.20 -7.65 7.72
C GLU A 43 -11.61 -7.52 7.10
N PRO A 44 -11.71 -7.09 5.83
CA PRO A 44 -12.97 -6.68 5.24
C PRO A 44 -13.91 -7.85 4.96
N ASN A 45 -15.14 -7.78 5.50
CA ASN A 45 -16.28 -8.65 5.21
C ASN A 45 -17.17 -8.13 4.09
N GLY A 46 -16.62 -7.36 3.14
CA GLY A 46 -17.38 -6.73 2.07
C GLY A 46 -16.52 -6.33 0.89
N PRO A 47 -17.07 -5.54 -0.05
CA PRO A 47 -16.30 -5.01 -1.15
C PRO A 47 -15.06 -4.27 -0.62
N ALA A 48 -13.88 -4.68 -1.08
CA ALA A 48 -12.61 -4.16 -0.57
C ALA A 48 -11.73 -3.67 -1.72
N GLY A 49 -10.97 -2.61 -1.45
CA GLY A 49 -9.78 -2.24 -2.19
C GLY A 49 -8.53 -2.58 -1.39
N ARG A 50 -7.36 -2.17 -1.89
CA ARG A 50 -6.10 -2.34 -1.18
C ARG A 50 -5.36 -1.01 -1.11
N ILE A 51 -4.75 -0.72 0.02
CA ILE A 51 -3.98 0.50 0.23
C ILE A 51 -2.57 0.19 0.70
N ARG A 52 -1.65 1.06 0.31
CA ARG A 52 -0.32 1.22 0.86
C ARG A 52 -0.19 2.66 1.35
N PHE A 53 0.31 2.86 2.55
CA PHE A 53 0.61 4.19 3.08
C PHE A 53 2.11 4.44 3.01
N VAL A 54 2.50 5.68 2.69
CA VAL A 54 3.89 6.12 2.62
C VAL A 54 4.04 7.43 3.38
N ASN A 55 4.98 7.46 4.32
CA ASN A 55 5.26 8.66 5.09
C ASN A 55 6.26 9.57 4.38
N LEU A 56 5.82 10.72 3.91
CA LEU A 56 6.63 11.80 3.34
C LEU A 56 6.52 13.11 4.14
N ILE A 57 6.24 13.01 5.45
CA ILE A 57 6.21 14.17 6.34
C ILE A 57 7.64 14.63 6.57
N THR A 58 7.94 15.86 6.20
CA THR A 58 9.30 16.42 6.23
C THR A 58 9.68 17.10 7.54
N ASP A 59 8.73 17.23 8.48
CA ASP A 59 9.02 17.76 9.82
C ASP A 59 9.62 16.68 10.72
N PRO A 60 10.91 16.74 11.09
CA PRO A 60 11.54 15.73 11.93
C PRO A 60 10.93 15.64 13.33
N THR A 61 10.32 16.72 13.83
CA THR A 61 9.69 16.72 15.17
C THR A 61 8.38 15.94 15.20
N ARG A 62 7.79 15.66 14.03
CA ARG A 62 6.57 14.87 13.87
C ARG A 62 6.85 13.42 13.49
N ASN A 63 8.08 13.09 13.13
CA ASN A 63 8.51 11.74 12.78
C ASN A 63 9.19 11.03 13.97
N PRO A 64 9.12 9.67 14.02
CA PRO A 64 8.28 8.79 13.20
C PRO A 64 6.80 8.86 13.58
N VAL A 65 5.93 8.35 12.70
CA VAL A 65 4.47 8.34 12.91
C VAL A 65 3.90 6.93 13.02
N ASN A 66 2.80 6.81 13.76
CA ASN A 66 1.92 5.64 13.70
C ASN A 66 0.71 5.98 12.82
N ALA A 67 0.43 5.16 11.83
CA ALA A 67 -0.73 5.28 10.97
C ALA A 67 -1.85 4.38 11.52
N ILE A 68 -3.00 4.98 11.81
CA ILE A 68 -4.16 4.33 12.44
C ILE A 68 -5.34 4.51 11.49
N LEU A 69 -5.83 3.42 10.92
CA LEU A 69 -6.97 3.40 10.02
C LEU A 69 -8.23 3.09 10.84
N GLU A 70 -9.11 4.09 11.00
CA GLU A 70 -10.38 3.95 11.74
C GLU A 70 -10.24 3.29 13.12
N GLY A 71 -9.18 3.64 13.85
CA GLY A 71 -8.88 3.10 15.17
C GLY A 71 -7.95 1.88 15.17
N VAL A 72 -7.70 1.25 14.02
CA VAL A 72 -6.84 0.08 13.89
C VAL A 72 -5.44 0.50 13.45
N PRO A 73 -4.38 0.21 14.22
CA PRO A 73 -3.00 0.47 13.81
C PRO A 73 -2.64 -0.40 12.58
N PHE A 74 -2.27 0.23 11.47
CA PHE A 74 -1.81 -0.49 10.28
C PHE A 74 -0.38 -0.11 9.86
N GLY A 75 0.26 0.77 10.60
CA GLY A 75 1.68 1.09 10.49
C GLY A 75 2.18 1.74 11.76
N VAL A 76 3.31 1.26 12.30
CA VAL A 76 3.87 1.74 13.57
C VAL A 76 5.32 2.15 13.36
N GLY A 77 5.70 3.30 13.93
CA GLY A 77 7.08 3.77 13.88
C GLY A 77 7.57 4.14 12.48
N LEU A 78 6.67 4.56 11.60
CA LEU A 78 7.00 4.89 10.21
C LEU A 78 7.86 6.15 10.14
N GLY A 79 9.13 5.98 9.85
CA GLY A 79 10.04 7.08 9.53
C GLY A 79 9.79 7.65 8.14
N TYR A 80 10.53 8.71 7.80
CA TYR A 80 10.47 9.33 6.48
C TYR A 80 10.81 8.31 5.37
N THR A 81 10.01 8.27 4.29
CA THR A 81 10.04 7.32 3.16
C THR A 81 9.65 5.88 3.49
N GLN A 82 9.34 5.56 4.74
CA GLN A 82 8.85 4.23 5.08
C GLN A 82 7.37 4.06 4.72
N SER A 83 6.98 2.81 4.47
CA SER A 83 5.63 2.45 4.01
C SER A 83 5.06 1.26 4.77
N THR A 84 3.73 1.15 4.81
CA THR A 84 3.01 -0.06 5.17
C THR A 84 2.74 -0.88 3.90
N PRO A 85 2.48 -2.18 3.99
CA PRO A 85 2.64 -3.07 5.13
C PRO A 85 4.09 -3.53 5.36
N ALA A 86 5.07 -2.99 4.63
CA ALA A 86 6.48 -3.43 4.70
C ALA A 86 7.08 -3.34 6.11
N THR A 87 6.52 -2.51 6.98
CA THR A 87 6.95 -2.36 8.38
C THR A 87 6.16 -3.22 9.37
N LEU A 88 5.18 -4.01 8.90
CA LEU A 88 4.47 -4.94 9.75
C LEU A 88 5.37 -6.13 10.12
N PRO A 89 5.14 -6.77 11.31
CA PRO A 89 5.92 -7.93 11.71
C PRO A 89 5.91 -9.03 10.64
N ALA A 90 7.07 -9.70 10.46
CA ALA A 90 7.16 -10.87 9.59
C ALA A 90 6.07 -11.91 9.98
N PRO A 91 5.47 -12.63 9.02
CA PRO A 91 5.97 -12.83 7.65
C PRO A 91 5.28 -11.98 6.57
N SER A 92 4.93 -10.72 6.82
CA SER A 92 4.26 -9.91 5.79
C SER A 92 5.16 -9.71 4.57
N THR A 93 4.79 -10.35 3.44
CA THR A 93 5.37 -10.11 2.12
C THR A 93 4.44 -9.28 1.23
N ALA A 94 3.29 -8.88 1.76
CA ALA A 94 2.31 -8.11 1.03
C ALA A 94 2.80 -6.69 0.78
N ASN A 95 2.49 -6.15 -0.41
CA ASN A 95 2.81 -4.76 -0.76
C ASN A 95 1.67 -3.80 -0.43
N TYR A 96 0.48 -4.32 -0.15
CA TYR A 96 -0.75 -3.59 0.15
C TYR A 96 -1.55 -4.29 1.25
N SER A 97 -2.29 -3.51 2.03
CA SER A 97 -3.28 -4.00 3.00
C SER A 97 -4.68 -3.94 2.40
N ALA A 98 -5.49 -4.97 2.60
CA ALA A 98 -6.90 -4.96 2.23
C ALA A 98 -7.66 -4.00 3.14
N VAL A 99 -8.61 -3.23 2.58
CA VAL A 99 -9.42 -2.24 3.28
C VAL A 99 -10.81 -2.22 2.68
N LEU A 100 -11.85 -2.14 3.50
CA LEU A 100 -13.22 -1.96 3.01
C LEU A 100 -13.32 -0.74 2.09
N ALA A 101 -14.07 -0.88 0.99
CA ALA A 101 -14.35 0.22 0.09
C ALA A 101 -15.20 1.31 0.76
N GLY A 102 -15.10 2.54 0.26
CA GLY A 102 -15.77 3.72 0.78
C GLY A 102 -14.79 4.77 1.31
N ASP A 103 -15.33 5.76 1.99
CA ASP A 103 -14.53 6.80 2.61
C ASP A 103 -13.89 6.27 3.88
N ARG A 104 -12.59 6.53 4.04
CA ARG A 104 -11.75 6.03 5.13
C ARG A 104 -10.93 7.17 5.75
N THR A 105 -10.71 7.06 7.06
CA THR A 105 -9.92 8.04 7.79
C THR A 105 -8.66 7.40 8.36
N ILE A 106 -7.51 7.98 8.04
CA ILE A 106 -6.22 7.60 8.61
C ILE A 106 -5.81 8.71 9.58
N VAL A 107 -5.67 8.37 10.85
CA VAL A 107 -5.13 9.28 11.87
C VAL A 107 -3.64 8.99 12.03
N LEU A 108 -2.82 10.03 11.93
CA LEU A 108 -1.38 9.94 12.15
C LEU A 108 -1.07 10.43 13.55
N LYS A 109 -0.45 9.58 14.34
CA LYS A 109 0.02 9.90 15.70
C LYS A 109 1.54 9.91 15.73
N ARG A 110 2.14 10.79 16.51
CA ARG A 110 3.58 10.76 16.75
C ARG A 110 3.95 9.50 17.55
N THR A 111 4.93 8.73 17.08
CA THR A 111 5.30 7.48 17.75
C THR A 111 5.84 7.70 19.16
N ALA A 112 6.61 8.77 19.38
CA ALA A 112 7.17 9.10 20.70
C ALA A 112 6.12 9.55 21.71
N ASP A 113 4.95 10.02 21.24
CA ASP A 113 3.85 10.47 22.08
C ASP A 113 2.53 10.33 21.30
N THR A 114 1.82 9.24 21.53
CA THR A 114 0.60 8.90 20.79
C THR A 114 -0.60 9.79 21.14
N THR A 115 -0.49 10.67 22.11
CA THR A 115 -1.51 11.69 22.39
C THR A 115 -1.48 12.80 21.33
N VAL A 116 -0.32 13.02 20.69
CA VAL A 116 -0.13 14.05 19.68
C VAL A 116 -0.60 13.55 18.32
N THR A 117 -1.64 14.18 17.78
CA THR A 117 -2.08 13.98 16.39
C THR A 117 -1.23 14.81 15.45
N VAL A 118 -0.56 14.15 14.52
CA VAL A 118 0.27 14.76 13.47
C VAL A 118 -0.58 15.22 12.30
N GLY A 119 -1.62 14.47 11.98
CA GLY A 119 -2.57 14.78 10.91
C GLY A 119 -3.71 13.77 10.84
N THR A 120 -4.77 14.16 10.13
CA THR A 120 -5.90 13.29 9.79
C THR A 120 -6.07 13.33 8.28
N LEU A 121 -6.07 12.16 7.65
CA LEU A 121 -6.14 12.00 6.21
C LEU A 121 -7.45 11.30 5.85
N ASN A 122 -8.27 11.95 5.04
CA ASN A 122 -9.48 11.36 4.49
C ASN A 122 -9.20 10.89 3.07
N ILE A 123 -9.54 9.64 2.77
CA ILE A 123 -9.32 8.99 1.48
C ILE A 123 -10.59 8.25 1.07
N SER A 124 -10.81 8.08 -0.22
CA SER A 124 -11.90 7.26 -0.76
C SER A 124 -11.31 6.06 -1.49
N VAL A 125 -11.72 4.87 -1.11
CA VAL A 125 -11.22 3.59 -1.62
C VAL A 125 -12.33 2.91 -2.42
N ALA A 126 -12.12 2.67 -3.71
CA ALA A 126 -13.04 1.87 -4.52
C ALA A 126 -12.67 0.38 -4.42
N ALA A 127 -13.68 -0.49 -4.50
CA ALA A 127 -13.48 -1.94 -4.50
C ALA A 127 -12.62 -2.39 -5.70
N ASN A 128 -11.83 -3.42 -5.50
CA ASN A 128 -10.95 -4.04 -6.51
C ASN A 128 -9.89 -3.09 -7.10
N ASN A 129 -9.57 -2.00 -6.41
CA ASN A 129 -8.52 -1.07 -6.81
C ASN A 129 -7.41 -1.03 -5.76
N ASP A 130 -6.21 -0.75 -6.22
CA ASP A 130 -5.03 -0.56 -5.39
C ASP A 130 -4.66 0.92 -5.35
N TYR A 131 -4.23 1.37 -4.17
CA TYR A 131 -3.88 2.77 -3.96
C TYR A 131 -2.61 2.92 -3.14
N THR A 132 -1.86 3.97 -3.44
CA THR A 132 -0.82 4.49 -2.55
C THR A 132 -1.28 5.83 -1.96
N VAL A 133 -1.26 5.91 -0.63
CA VAL A 133 -1.56 7.12 0.14
C VAL A 133 -0.24 7.73 0.59
N PHE A 134 0.11 8.89 0.07
CA PHE A 134 1.28 9.66 0.52
C PHE A 134 0.85 10.71 1.55
N ALA A 135 1.39 10.65 2.76
CA ALA A 135 1.26 11.73 3.73
C ALA A 135 2.39 12.74 3.50
N THR A 136 2.05 13.98 3.15
CA THR A 136 3.02 15.01 2.78
C THR A 136 2.81 16.30 3.57
N GLY A 137 3.82 17.16 3.63
CA GLY A 137 3.77 18.42 4.35
C GLY A 137 4.49 18.37 5.69
N GLY A 138 4.10 19.22 6.60
CA GLY A 138 4.68 19.30 7.93
C GLY A 138 5.84 20.28 8.06
N THR A 139 6.53 20.64 6.99
CA THR A 139 7.63 21.62 7.01
C THR A 139 7.19 22.93 7.66
N GLY A 140 7.96 23.40 8.63
CA GLY A 140 7.67 24.68 9.31
C GLY A 140 6.31 24.69 10.03
N GLY A 141 5.79 23.55 10.44
CA GLY A 141 4.49 23.46 11.12
C GLY A 141 3.28 23.42 10.17
N SER A 142 3.49 23.34 8.85
CA SER A 142 2.41 23.25 7.86
C SER A 142 1.53 22.00 8.07
N ALA A 143 0.30 22.05 7.55
CA ALA A 143 -0.61 20.92 7.64
C ALA A 143 -0.06 19.69 6.90
N VAL A 144 -0.33 18.51 7.45
CA VAL A 144 -0.10 17.25 6.77
C VAL A 144 -1.32 16.91 5.93
N THR A 145 -1.10 16.62 4.66
CA THR A 145 -2.15 16.32 3.68
C THR A 145 -1.92 14.97 3.03
N ALA A 146 -3.00 14.30 2.60
CA ALA A 146 -2.93 13.11 1.78
C ALA A 146 -2.79 13.47 0.29
N PHE A 147 -2.03 12.65 -0.42
CA PHE A 147 -2.14 12.50 -1.86
C PHE A 147 -2.43 11.02 -2.16
N LEU A 148 -3.62 10.75 -2.65
CA LEU A 148 -4.06 9.40 -3.02
C LEU A 148 -3.80 9.17 -4.51
N THR A 149 -3.15 8.06 -4.84
CA THR A 149 -2.96 7.65 -6.22
C THR A 149 -3.51 6.25 -6.45
N GLY A 150 -4.22 6.06 -7.56
CA GLY A 150 -4.54 4.72 -8.05
C GLY A 150 -3.29 4.05 -8.60
N ASP A 151 -3.06 2.80 -8.22
CA ASP A 151 -1.93 2.00 -8.68
C ASP A 151 -2.37 1.03 -9.77
N VAL A 152 -1.61 1.00 -10.87
CA VAL A 152 -1.89 0.07 -11.98
C VAL A 152 -1.19 -1.26 -11.68
N ASN A 153 -1.91 -2.16 -11.00
CA ASN A 153 -1.40 -3.49 -10.63
C ASN A 153 -1.94 -4.59 -11.56
N THR A 154 -2.32 -4.25 -12.78
CA THR A 154 -2.57 -5.26 -13.82
C THR A 154 -1.29 -6.06 -14.07
N PRO A 155 -1.40 -7.37 -14.37
CA PRO A 155 -0.22 -8.18 -14.65
C PRO A 155 0.70 -7.53 -15.69
N VAL A 156 1.98 -7.56 -15.42
CA VAL A 156 2.99 -7.11 -16.40
C VAL A 156 3.06 -8.12 -17.54
N PRO A 157 3.16 -7.70 -18.81
CA PRO A 157 3.30 -8.63 -19.93
C PRO A 157 4.44 -9.62 -19.71
N THR A 158 4.26 -10.84 -20.18
CA THR A 158 5.25 -11.92 -20.04
C THR A 158 6.64 -11.48 -20.52
N GLY A 159 7.66 -11.75 -19.73
CA GLY A 159 9.04 -11.40 -20.06
C GLY A 159 9.38 -9.91 -19.94
N GLN A 160 8.51 -9.11 -19.32
CA GLN A 160 8.72 -7.67 -19.12
C GLN A 160 8.67 -7.30 -17.64
N VAL A 161 9.08 -6.08 -17.34
CA VAL A 161 8.95 -5.41 -16.04
C VAL A 161 8.30 -4.04 -16.25
N ARG A 162 7.63 -3.51 -15.24
CA ARG A 162 7.05 -2.16 -15.25
C ARG A 162 7.79 -1.25 -14.30
N ILE A 163 8.11 -0.04 -14.77
CA ILE A 163 8.71 1.01 -13.93
C ILE A 163 7.83 2.26 -14.05
N ARG A 164 7.28 2.69 -12.92
CA ARG A 164 6.45 3.88 -12.74
C ARG A 164 7.25 4.96 -12.01
N VAL A 165 6.85 6.21 -12.16
CA VAL A 165 7.46 7.33 -11.42
C VAL A 165 6.37 8.25 -10.86
N VAL A 166 6.50 8.62 -9.59
CA VAL A 166 5.63 9.58 -8.92
C VAL A 166 6.47 10.76 -8.44
N ASN A 167 6.09 11.96 -8.82
CA ASN A 167 6.76 13.16 -8.36
C ASN A 167 6.05 13.74 -7.14
N MET A 168 6.63 13.55 -5.96
CA MET A 168 6.15 14.08 -4.68
C MET A 168 7.06 15.15 -4.10
N SER A 169 8.04 15.66 -4.90
CA SER A 169 9.05 16.62 -4.45
C SER A 169 8.75 18.05 -4.94
N PRO A 170 8.29 18.97 -4.09
CA PRO A 170 8.30 20.39 -4.37
C PRO A 170 9.68 20.93 -4.79
N ALA A 171 10.76 20.44 -4.15
CA ALA A 171 12.13 20.88 -4.46
C ALA A 171 12.62 20.44 -5.84
N ALA A 172 12.14 19.32 -6.37
CA ALA A 172 12.44 18.88 -7.73
C ALA A 172 11.68 19.72 -8.78
N GLY A 173 10.52 20.27 -8.42
CA GLY A 173 9.64 20.97 -9.34
C GLY A 173 9.08 20.05 -10.42
N THR A 174 8.83 20.61 -11.60
CA THR A 174 8.42 19.85 -12.80
C THR A 174 9.68 19.27 -13.46
N VAL A 175 9.66 17.97 -13.78
CA VAL A 175 10.84 17.25 -14.25
C VAL A 175 10.60 16.46 -15.53
N ASP A 176 11.67 16.25 -16.30
CA ASP A 176 11.74 15.21 -17.32
C ASP A 176 12.35 13.96 -16.69
N VAL A 177 11.78 12.79 -17.00
CA VAL A 177 12.14 11.50 -16.40
C VAL A 177 12.84 10.63 -17.42
N PHE A 178 13.98 10.08 -17.06
CA PHE A 178 14.76 9.15 -17.86
C PHE A 178 14.84 7.79 -17.14
N ILE A 179 14.45 6.73 -17.85
CA ILE A 179 14.56 5.34 -17.40
C ILE A 179 15.50 4.63 -18.38
N THR A 180 16.72 4.38 -17.93
CA THR A 180 17.79 3.90 -18.83
C THR A 180 18.55 2.75 -18.17
N ALA A 181 19.43 2.09 -18.95
CA ALA A 181 20.50 1.31 -18.35
C ALA A 181 21.35 2.19 -17.41
N PRO A 182 21.96 1.62 -16.36
CA PRO A 182 22.83 2.39 -15.49
C PRO A 182 23.95 3.12 -16.25
N ASN A 183 24.18 4.38 -15.90
CA ASN A 183 25.21 5.26 -16.48
C ASN A 183 25.06 5.58 -17.99
N ALA A 184 23.90 5.33 -18.58
CA ALA A 184 23.65 5.73 -19.97
C ALA A 184 23.77 7.25 -20.13
N ASP A 185 24.24 7.71 -21.29
CA ASP A 185 24.37 9.12 -21.61
C ASP A 185 22.99 9.76 -21.78
N LEU A 186 22.70 10.78 -20.94
CA LEU A 186 21.44 11.52 -21.00
C LEU A 186 21.36 12.48 -22.19
N ALA A 187 22.48 12.87 -22.79
CA ALA A 187 22.46 13.74 -23.96
C ALA A 187 21.79 13.07 -25.17
N THR A 188 21.92 11.74 -25.27
CA THR A 188 21.34 10.93 -26.35
C THR A 188 20.05 10.21 -25.94
N ALA A 189 19.76 10.16 -24.63
CA ALA A 189 18.60 9.42 -24.12
C ALA A 189 17.29 10.15 -24.41
N THR A 190 16.24 9.38 -24.73
CA THR A 190 14.87 9.89 -24.84
C THR A 190 14.21 9.86 -23.48
N PRO A 191 13.57 10.95 -23.02
CA PRO A 191 12.78 10.94 -21.78
C PRO A 191 11.65 9.90 -21.85
N ALA A 192 11.45 9.14 -20.78
CA ALA A 192 10.28 8.29 -20.63
C ALA A 192 9.03 9.11 -20.34
N ALA A 193 9.19 10.24 -19.63
CA ALA A 193 8.13 11.23 -19.44
C ALA A 193 8.74 12.63 -19.49
N THR A 194 7.98 13.58 -20.03
CA THR A 194 8.33 15.01 -20.07
C THR A 194 7.39 15.80 -19.17
N ALA A 195 7.90 16.84 -18.54
CA ALA A 195 7.13 17.78 -17.72
C ALA A 195 6.25 17.11 -16.64
N LEU A 196 6.77 16.09 -15.96
CA LEU A 196 6.07 15.44 -14.86
C LEU A 196 5.96 16.42 -13.68
N ALA A 197 4.77 16.96 -13.47
CA ALA A 197 4.51 17.95 -12.42
C ALA A 197 4.51 17.33 -11.01
N ILE A 198 4.55 18.17 -9.99
CA ILE A 198 4.39 17.76 -8.59
C ILE A 198 3.01 17.12 -8.38
N ARG A 199 2.93 16.06 -7.56
CA ARG A 199 1.71 15.28 -7.30
C ARG A 199 1.10 14.70 -8.58
N THR A 200 1.95 14.28 -9.51
CA THR A 200 1.52 13.55 -10.70
C THR A 200 2.29 12.24 -10.85
N ILE A 201 1.71 11.35 -11.64
CA ILE A 201 2.23 10.01 -11.87
C ILE A 201 2.53 9.85 -13.35
N PHE A 202 3.72 9.39 -13.64
CA PHE A 202 3.99 8.68 -14.90
C PHE A 202 3.54 7.23 -14.73
N PRO A 203 2.53 6.75 -15.47
CA PRO A 203 1.92 5.43 -15.24
C PRO A 203 2.88 4.27 -15.55
N GLY A 204 4.01 4.58 -16.17
CA GLY A 204 5.10 3.67 -16.36
C GLY A 204 5.34 3.24 -17.79
N VAL A 205 6.48 2.61 -17.96
CA VAL A 205 6.91 1.93 -19.18
C VAL A 205 7.16 0.47 -18.87
N THR A 206 6.86 -0.41 -19.82
CA THR A 206 7.25 -1.81 -19.76
C THR A 206 8.54 -2.01 -20.55
N VAL A 207 9.52 -2.65 -19.90
CA VAL A 207 10.86 -2.86 -20.46
C VAL A 207 11.32 -4.29 -20.17
N ALA A 208 12.44 -4.71 -20.79
CA ALA A 208 13.03 -6.02 -20.50
C ALA A 208 13.43 -6.15 -19.02
N PRO A 209 13.46 -7.36 -18.44
CA PRO A 209 14.02 -7.57 -17.11
C PRO A 209 15.46 -7.08 -17.02
N GLY A 210 15.84 -6.48 -15.90
CA GLY A 210 17.19 -5.95 -15.74
C GLY A 210 17.33 -4.88 -14.68
N SER A 211 18.51 -4.30 -14.62
CA SER A 211 18.82 -3.15 -13.73
C SER A 211 18.62 -1.84 -14.47
N TYR A 212 17.99 -0.90 -13.82
CA TYR A 212 17.66 0.40 -14.39
C TYR A 212 18.14 1.54 -13.51
N GLN A 213 18.45 2.66 -14.15
CA GLN A 213 18.68 3.93 -13.49
C GLN A 213 17.57 4.92 -13.90
N VAL A 214 16.85 5.40 -12.90
CA VAL A 214 15.85 6.46 -13.05
C VAL A 214 16.49 7.78 -12.65
N ARG A 215 16.61 8.69 -13.61
CA ARG A 215 17.17 10.03 -13.39
C ARG A 215 16.15 11.08 -13.79
N THR A 216 16.14 12.19 -13.06
CA THR A 216 15.29 13.33 -13.38
C THR A 216 16.11 14.58 -13.54
N VAL A 217 15.68 15.43 -14.47
CA VAL A 217 16.24 16.78 -14.68
C VAL A 217 15.09 17.78 -14.69
N PRO A 218 15.32 19.07 -14.42
CA PRO A 218 14.29 20.10 -14.62
C PRO A 218 13.72 20.02 -16.03
N ALA A 219 12.39 20.14 -16.15
CA ALA A 219 11.70 20.04 -17.44
C ALA A 219 12.24 21.03 -18.46
N GLY A 220 12.41 20.56 -19.70
CA GLY A 220 12.94 21.38 -20.80
C GLY A 220 14.46 21.55 -20.80
N THR A 221 15.21 20.82 -19.96
CA THR A 221 16.68 20.88 -19.98
C THR A 221 17.21 20.40 -21.34
N PRO A 222 18.00 21.22 -22.06
CA PRO A 222 18.57 20.81 -23.34
C PRO A 222 19.48 19.59 -23.22
N PRO A 223 19.57 18.73 -24.24
CA PRO A 223 20.35 17.48 -24.19
C PRO A 223 21.76 17.60 -23.63
N ALA A 224 22.52 18.60 -24.09
CA ALA A 224 23.90 18.82 -23.65
C ALA A 224 24.03 19.19 -22.15
N GLY A 225 22.97 19.76 -21.55
CA GLY A 225 22.95 20.18 -20.15
C GLY A 225 22.41 19.12 -19.17
N ARG A 226 21.81 18.04 -19.65
CA ARG A 226 21.08 17.06 -18.82
C ARG A 226 21.96 16.39 -17.78
N ALA A 227 23.18 16.00 -18.14
CA ALA A 227 24.08 15.33 -17.22
C ALA A 227 24.43 16.18 -15.99
N ALA A 228 24.63 17.47 -16.19
CA ALA A 228 24.93 18.44 -15.11
C ALA A 228 23.68 18.86 -14.32
N ALA A 229 22.48 18.74 -14.91
CA ALA A 229 21.23 19.15 -14.31
C ALA A 229 20.47 18.02 -13.60
N VAL A 230 21.08 16.83 -13.44
CA VAL A 230 20.43 15.70 -12.72
C VAL A 230 20.13 16.13 -11.29
N ASN A 231 18.86 16.21 -10.93
CA ASN A 231 18.41 16.55 -9.60
C ASN A 231 18.09 15.31 -8.73
N THR A 232 17.70 14.17 -9.33
CA THR A 232 17.65 12.88 -8.65
C THR A 232 18.20 11.77 -9.53
N SER A 233 18.80 10.78 -8.89
CA SER A 233 19.28 9.55 -9.54
C SER A 233 19.04 8.37 -8.62
N PHE A 234 18.31 7.39 -9.11
CA PHE A 234 18.03 6.15 -8.40
C PHE A 234 18.40 4.96 -9.30
N THR A 235 19.32 4.14 -8.85
CA THR A 235 19.62 2.87 -9.51
C THR A 235 18.93 1.74 -8.76
N THR A 236 18.21 0.87 -9.47
CA THR A 236 17.57 -0.28 -8.82
C THR A 236 18.62 -1.13 -8.12
N PRO A 237 18.44 -1.47 -6.83
CA PRO A 237 19.47 -2.17 -6.05
C PRO A 237 19.75 -3.59 -6.56
N ALA A 238 18.80 -4.17 -7.28
CA ALA A 238 18.92 -5.46 -7.97
C ALA A 238 18.20 -5.40 -9.30
N ALA A 239 18.52 -6.34 -10.19
CA ALA A 239 17.78 -6.53 -11.42
C ALA A 239 16.30 -6.85 -11.11
N ILE A 240 15.39 -6.17 -11.80
CA ILE A 240 13.96 -6.44 -11.68
C ILE A 240 13.67 -7.69 -12.54
N ALA A 241 13.18 -8.74 -11.88
CA ALA A 241 12.80 -9.98 -12.56
C ALA A 241 11.52 -9.80 -13.39
N ALA A 242 11.34 -10.63 -14.40
CA ALA A 242 10.13 -10.65 -15.24
C ALA A 242 8.86 -10.73 -14.38
N GLY A 243 7.84 -9.97 -14.74
CA GLY A 243 6.60 -9.80 -13.99
C GLY A 243 6.68 -8.74 -12.88
N GLY A 244 7.88 -8.28 -12.52
CA GLY A 244 8.04 -7.27 -11.46
C GLY A 244 7.53 -5.89 -11.88
N SER A 245 6.93 -5.19 -10.91
CA SER A 245 6.53 -3.79 -11.05
C SER A 245 7.13 -2.95 -9.91
N ARG A 246 7.65 -1.79 -10.25
CA ARG A 246 8.29 -0.88 -9.31
C ARG A 246 7.79 0.54 -9.52
N THR A 247 7.56 1.23 -8.41
CA THR A 247 7.27 2.67 -8.41
C THR A 247 8.46 3.41 -7.79
N ILE A 248 9.05 4.31 -8.56
CA ILE A 248 10.10 5.22 -8.08
C ILE A 248 9.43 6.52 -7.66
N VAL A 249 9.63 6.91 -6.42
CA VAL A 249 9.06 8.11 -5.83
C VAL A 249 10.15 9.17 -5.68
N LEU A 250 9.88 10.36 -6.23
CA LEU A 250 10.68 11.54 -5.96
C LEU A 250 10.12 12.23 -4.72
N ALA A 251 10.96 12.57 -3.77
CA ALA A 251 10.61 13.27 -2.54
C ALA A 251 11.65 14.30 -2.17
N ASP A 252 11.31 15.25 -1.32
CA ASP A 252 12.24 16.22 -0.77
C ASP A 252 13.29 15.57 0.16
N ALA A 253 14.21 16.33 0.66
CA ALA A 253 15.08 15.90 1.77
C ALA A 253 14.23 15.62 3.04
N PRO A 254 14.71 14.81 4.01
CA PRO A 254 13.94 14.48 5.22
C PRO A 254 13.48 15.69 6.06
N ALA A 255 14.19 16.82 5.97
CA ALA A 255 13.80 18.08 6.61
C ALA A 255 13.04 19.04 5.67
N GLY A 256 12.67 18.54 4.48
CA GLY A 256 12.11 19.35 3.40
C GLY A 256 13.16 20.01 2.50
N GLY A 257 12.76 20.44 1.31
CA GLY A 257 13.61 21.15 0.37
C GLY A 257 14.63 20.28 -0.37
N ALA A 258 15.64 20.93 -0.90
CA ALA A 258 16.72 20.32 -1.68
C ALA A 258 17.83 19.73 -0.78
N PRO A 259 18.62 18.76 -1.30
CA PRO A 259 18.43 18.08 -2.58
C PRO A 259 17.29 17.06 -2.52
N PRO A 260 16.48 16.97 -3.60
CA PRO A 260 15.46 15.93 -3.67
C PRO A 260 16.08 14.53 -3.69
N ARG A 261 15.27 13.53 -3.31
CA ARG A 261 15.66 12.13 -3.22
C ARG A 261 14.73 11.25 -4.04
N SER A 262 15.21 10.07 -4.37
CA SER A 262 14.34 9.03 -4.94
C SER A 262 14.46 7.75 -4.13
N PHE A 263 13.36 7.03 -4.02
CA PHE A 263 13.32 5.70 -3.42
C PHE A 263 12.33 4.80 -4.18
N GLN A 264 12.38 3.51 -3.91
CA GLN A 264 11.59 2.51 -4.63
C GLN A 264 10.51 1.93 -3.73
N LEU A 265 9.33 1.74 -4.31
CA LEU A 265 8.27 0.88 -3.79
C LEU A 265 8.15 -0.34 -4.68
N THR A 266 7.91 -1.50 -4.08
CA THR A 266 7.58 -2.72 -4.81
C THR A 266 6.07 -2.79 -4.97
N ASP A 267 5.58 -2.97 -6.21
CA ASP A 267 4.16 -3.08 -6.50
C ASP A 267 3.75 -4.55 -6.72
N GLN A 268 4.60 -5.28 -7.45
CA GLN A 268 4.45 -6.74 -7.73
C GLN A 268 5.82 -7.41 -7.76
#